data_7fb83074b6526e823936035aaa9f07b9
#
_entry.id   7fb83074b6526e823936035aaa9f07b9
#
_cell.length_a   1.000
_cell.length_b   1.000
_cell.length_c   1.000
_cell.angle_alpha   90.00
_cell.angle_beta   90.00
_cell.angle_gamma   90.00
#
_symmetry.space_group_name_H-M   'P 1'
#
loop_
_entity.id
_entity.type
_entity.pdbx_description
1 polymer ?
#
loop_
_entity_poly.entity_id
_entity_poly.type
_entity_poly.pdbx_seq_one_letter_code
_entity_poly.pdbx_strand_id
1 'polypeptide(L)'
;MNRKKKDLQLFLVLAVFGLLLTSGCATNGILPEKILQGDEAVRKAAESNATLNARGELKAAEEKLAQAKEAAYKKDYDKATSLAEEASIDADYARYKAASEKTRKMAEELRENVKLLRQEVDHLSKQ
;
A
#
# COMPACT_ATOMS: atom_id res chain seq x y z
N MET A 1 55.41 -30.46 16.13
CA MET A 1 54.02 -30.44 16.64
C MET A 1 53.31 -29.08 16.51
N ASN A 2 54.01 -27.98 16.25
CA ASN A 2 53.42 -26.63 16.14
C ASN A 2 52.91 -26.20 14.75
N ARG A 3 53.33 -26.86 13.68
CA ARG A 3 52.84 -26.52 12.31
C ARG A 3 51.36 -26.89 12.12
N LYS A 4 50.95 -28.08 12.52
CA LYS A 4 49.55 -28.53 12.40
C LYS A 4 48.54 -27.66 13.17
N LYS A 5 48.97 -27.07 14.33
CA LYS A 5 48.11 -26.15 15.08
C LYS A 5 47.97 -24.78 14.38
N LYS A 6 49.01 -24.29 13.72
CA LYS A 6 48.97 -23.04 12.95
C LYS A 6 48.14 -23.18 11.70
N ASP A 7 48.24 -24.33 11.01
CA ASP A 7 47.41 -24.60 9.81
C ASP A 7 45.94 -24.73 10.19
N LEU A 8 45.62 -25.39 11.32
CA LEU A 8 44.27 -25.49 11.83
C LEU A 8 43.67 -24.12 12.23
N GLN A 9 44.48 -23.26 12.87
CA GLN A 9 44.08 -21.91 13.22
C GLN A 9 43.84 -21.05 11.95
N LEU A 10 44.70 -21.18 10.95
CA LEU A 10 44.54 -20.48 9.68
C LEU A 10 43.26 -20.89 8.95
N PHE A 11 42.94 -22.19 8.94
CA PHE A 11 41.69 -22.73 8.38
C PHE A 11 40.47 -22.24 9.12
N LEU A 12 40.52 -22.15 10.46
CA LEU A 12 39.43 -21.62 11.28
C LEU A 12 39.18 -20.13 11.02
N VAL A 13 40.24 -19.34 10.90
CA VAL A 13 40.13 -17.89 10.60
C VAL A 13 39.59 -17.66 9.20
N LEU A 14 40.04 -18.44 8.22
CA LEU A 14 39.50 -18.39 6.83
C LEU A 14 38.04 -18.82 6.76
N ALA A 15 37.62 -19.83 7.51
CA ALA A 15 36.24 -20.29 7.57
C ALA A 15 35.31 -19.23 8.22
N VAL A 16 35.73 -18.57 9.30
CA VAL A 16 35.01 -17.48 9.97
C VAL A 16 34.92 -16.24 9.07
N PHE A 17 35.99 -15.91 8.35
CA PHE A 17 36.02 -14.78 7.42
C PHE A 17 35.12 -15.04 6.18
N GLY A 18 35.01 -16.29 5.72
CA GLY A 18 34.12 -16.70 4.64
C GLY A 18 32.64 -16.61 5.03
N LEU A 19 32.30 -16.84 6.31
CA LEU A 19 30.91 -16.75 6.80
C LEU A 19 30.41 -15.31 6.92
N LEU A 20 31.29 -14.32 7.07
CA LEU A 20 30.93 -12.90 7.18
C LEU A 20 30.62 -12.23 5.85
N LEU A 21 30.92 -12.87 4.72
CA LEU A 21 30.70 -12.30 3.39
C LEU A 21 29.31 -12.63 2.80
N THR A 22 28.49 -13.46 3.46
CA THR A 22 27.17 -13.87 2.93
C THR A 22 26.02 -12.98 3.41
N SER A 23 26.28 -11.91 4.18
CA SER A 23 25.22 -11.06 4.76
C SER A 23 24.77 -9.90 3.86
N GLY A 24 25.03 -9.91 2.58
CA GLY A 24 24.73 -8.77 1.74
C GLY A 24 24.07 -9.12 0.42
N CYS A 25 22.77 -9.38 0.38
CA CYS A 25 21.96 -9.21 -0.86
C CYS A 25 20.48 -9.66 -0.70
N ALA A 26 19.83 -9.34 0.43
CA ALA A 26 18.39 -9.61 0.57
C ALA A 26 17.49 -8.42 0.16
N THR A 27 18.04 -7.23 -0.07
CA THR A 27 17.28 -6.00 -0.32
C THR A 27 16.88 -5.76 -1.78
N ASN A 28 17.53 -6.41 -2.74
CA ASN A 28 17.25 -6.17 -4.17
C ASN A 28 15.93 -6.77 -4.69
N GLY A 29 15.30 -7.68 -3.94
CA GLY A 29 14.01 -8.28 -4.33
C GLY A 29 12.78 -7.60 -3.71
N ILE A 30 12.95 -6.90 -2.59
CA ILE A 30 11.83 -6.35 -1.81
C ILE A 30 11.27 -5.07 -2.44
N LEU A 31 12.13 -4.18 -2.92
CA LEU A 31 11.70 -2.89 -3.47
C LEU A 31 10.81 -2.99 -4.71
N PRO A 32 11.15 -3.79 -5.75
CA PRO A 32 10.27 -3.96 -6.91
C PRO A 32 8.90 -4.51 -6.51
N GLU A 33 8.85 -5.43 -5.54
CA GLU A 33 7.62 -5.97 -5.00
C GLU A 33 6.78 -4.91 -4.29
N LYS A 34 7.39 -4.06 -3.46
CA LYS A 34 6.69 -2.98 -2.75
C LYS A 34 6.12 -1.92 -3.69
N ILE A 35 6.87 -1.53 -4.71
CA ILE A 35 6.38 -0.60 -5.75
C ILE A 35 5.20 -1.23 -6.50
N LEU A 36 5.30 -2.51 -6.86
CA LEU A 36 4.21 -3.22 -7.53
C LEU A 36 2.95 -3.31 -6.65
N GLN A 37 3.11 -3.59 -5.35
CA GLN A 37 2.01 -3.59 -4.39
C GLN A 37 1.35 -2.21 -4.29
N GLY A 38 2.13 -1.13 -4.25
CA GLY A 38 1.64 0.25 -4.27
C GLY A 38 0.86 0.57 -5.55
N ASP A 39 1.40 0.21 -6.72
CA ASP A 39 0.72 0.38 -8.01
C ASP A 39 -0.63 -0.36 -8.05
N GLU A 40 -0.64 -1.60 -7.58
CA GLU A 40 -1.87 -2.41 -7.54
C GLU A 40 -2.90 -1.85 -6.58
N ALA A 41 -2.48 -1.38 -5.40
CA ALA A 41 -3.37 -0.78 -4.42
C ALA A 41 -4.00 0.52 -4.95
N VAL A 42 -3.22 1.41 -5.58
CA VAL A 42 -3.70 2.64 -6.21
C VAL A 42 -4.69 2.33 -7.33
N ARG A 43 -4.40 1.35 -8.20
CA ARG A 43 -5.31 0.91 -9.25
C ARG A 43 -6.64 0.39 -8.67
N LYS A 44 -6.59 -0.49 -7.66
CA LYS A 44 -7.80 -1.00 -6.98
C LYS A 44 -8.62 0.10 -6.33
N ALA A 45 -7.98 1.12 -5.76
CA ALA A 45 -8.66 2.27 -5.19
C ALA A 45 -9.38 3.08 -6.27
N ALA A 46 -8.72 3.35 -7.40
CA ALA A 46 -9.32 4.04 -8.54
C ALA A 46 -10.54 3.27 -9.09
N GLU A 47 -10.41 1.95 -9.27
CA GLU A 47 -11.49 1.07 -9.74
C GLU A 47 -12.69 1.01 -8.78
N SER A 48 -12.47 1.22 -7.48
CA SER A 48 -13.51 1.25 -6.45
C SER A 48 -14.23 2.60 -6.30
N ASN A 49 -14.13 3.49 -7.29
CA ASN A 49 -14.70 4.84 -7.32
C ASN A 49 -14.07 5.80 -6.28
N ALA A 50 -12.84 5.60 -5.85
CA ALA A 50 -12.13 6.55 -5.00
C ALA A 50 -11.93 7.90 -5.70
N THR A 51 -11.83 7.93 -7.02
CA THR A 51 -11.83 9.14 -7.85
C THR A 51 -13.03 10.05 -7.61
N LEU A 52 -14.18 9.50 -7.25
CA LEU A 52 -15.43 10.24 -7.00
C LEU A 52 -15.67 10.50 -5.52
N ASN A 53 -15.36 9.54 -4.66
CA ASN A 53 -15.79 9.54 -3.26
C ASN A 53 -14.64 9.71 -2.26
N ALA A 54 -13.38 9.58 -2.69
CA ALA A 54 -12.17 9.73 -1.86
C ALA A 54 -11.00 10.29 -2.69
N ARG A 55 -11.26 11.30 -3.51
CA ARG A 55 -10.29 11.85 -4.47
C ARG A 55 -9.01 12.37 -3.80
N GLY A 56 -9.13 13.01 -2.64
CA GLY A 56 -7.98 13.57 -1.93
C GLY A 56 -7.03 12.49 -1.45
N GLU A 57 -7.58 11.43 -0.90
CA GLU A 57 -6.83 10.28 -0.38
C GLU A 57 -6.18 9.47 -1.51
N LEU A 58 -6.91 9.25 -2.60
CA LEU A 58 -6.35 8.60 -3.78
C LEU A 58 -5.17 9.39 -4.35
N LYS A 59 -5.33 10.71 -4.49
CA LYS A 59 -4.27 11.59 -4.98
C LYS A 59 -3.03 11.55 -4.07
N ALA A 60 -3.20 11.54 -2.75
CA ALA A 60 -2.10 11.42 -1.81
C ALA A 60 -1.33 10.09 -1.99
N ALA A 61 -2.05 8.99 -2.22
CA ALA A 61 -1.44 7.69 -2.52
C ALA A 61 -0.65 7.71 -3.84
N GLU A 62 -1.22 8.30 -4.90
CA GLU A 62 -0.56 8.44 -6.20
C GLU A 62 0.73 9.28 -6.10
N GLU A 63 0.70 10.40 -5.35
CA GLU A 63 1.85 11.26 -5.13
C GLU A 63 2.98 10.53 -4.38
N LYS A 64 2.64 9.78 -3.32
CA LYS A 64 3.63 8.99 -2.59
C LYS A 64 4.24 7.88 -3.46
N LEU A 65 3.44 7.20 -4.26
CA LEU A 65 3.93 6.19 -5.19
C LEU A 65 4.87 6.77 -6.24
N ALA A 66 4.58 7.95 -6.75
CA ALA A 66 5.47 8.67 -7.66
C ALA A 66 6.80 9.03 -6.97
N GLN A 67 6.75 9.51 -5.73
CA GLN A 67 7.96 9.79 -4.93
C GLN A 67 8.76 8.51 -4.63
N ALA A 68 8.09 7.38 -4.37
CA ALA A 68 8.75 6.08 -4.20
C ALA A 68 9.54 5.68 -5.45
N LYS A 69 8.94 5.81 -6.62
CA LYS A 69 9.59 5.53 -7.91
C LYS A 69 10.78 6.46 -8.17
N GLU A 70 10.66 7.73 -7.82
CA GLU A 70 11.75 8.71 -7.93
C GLU A 70 12.91 8.38 -6.97
N ALA A 71 12.61 8.02 -5.71
CA ALA A 71 13.61 7.60 -4.74
C ALA A 71 14.35 6.33 -5.20
N ALA A 72 13.62 5.36 -5.76
CA ALA A 72 14.20 4.16 -6.36
C ALA A 72 15.16 4.48 -7.52
N TYR A 73 14.79 5.41 -8.38
CA TYR A 73 15.65 5.87 -9.47
C TYR A 73 16.95 6.52 -8.94
N LYS A 74 16.85 7.25 -7.82
CA LYS A 74 18.01 7.84 -7.12
C LYS A 74 18.80 6.83 -6.28
N LYS A 75 18.41 5.54 -6.28
CA LYS A 75 18.99 4.45 -5.48
C LYS A 75 18.85 4.64 -3.97
N ASP A 76 17.92 5.47 -3.53
CA ASP A 76 17.52 5.62 -2.12
C ASP A 76 16.46 4.57 -1.80
N TYR A 77 16.91 3.32 -1.64
CA TYR A 77 16.04 2.15 -1.56
C TYR A 77 15.21 2.11 -0.27
N ASP A 78 15.75 2.59 0.83
CA ASP A 78 15.04 2.62 2.12
C ASP A 78 13.86 3.59 2.05
N LYS A 79 14.10 4.79 1.52
CA LYS A 79 13.06 5.79 1.31
C LYS A 79 12.03 5.32 0.28
N ALA A 80 12.48 4.71 -0.81
CA ALA A 80 11.58 4.17 -1.83
C ALA A 80 10.66 3.10 -1.27
N THR A 81 11.17 2.19 -0.45
CA THR A 81 10.38 1.13 0.20
C THR A 81 9.34 1.72 1.15
N SER A 82 9.75 2.65 2.03
CA SER A 82 8.83 3.32 2.96
C SER A 82 7.70 4.04 2.23
N LEU A 83 8.04 4.84 1.22
CA LEU A 83 7.04 5.58 0.42
C LEU A 83 6.09 4.65 -0.35
N ALA A 84 6.57 3.51 -0.86
CA ALA A 84 5.73 2.55 -1.55
C ALA A 84 4.74 1.85 -0.58
N GLU A 85 5.18 1.52 0.62
CA GLU A 85 4.32 0.97 1.67
C GLU A 85 3.27 1.99 2.12
N GLU A 86 3.67 3.24 2.36
CA GLU A 86 2.74 4.32 2.69
C GLU A 86 1.71 4.55 1.58
N ALA A 87 2.13 4.55 0.32
CA ALA A 87 1.23 4.68 -0.82
C ALA A 87 0.18 3.56 -0.87
N SER A 88 0.60 2.31 -0.58
CA SER A 88 -0.32 1.18 -0.50
C SER A 88 -1.36 1.35 0.60
N ILE A 89 -0.95 1.80 1.78
CA ILE A 89 -1.84 2.04 2.92
C ILE A 89 -2.83 3.17 2.61
N ASP A 90 -2.35 4.28 2.05
CA ASP A 90 -3.21 5.42 1.68
C ASP A 90 -4.20 5.05 0.58
N ALA A 91 -3.79 4.23 -0.39
CA ALA A 91 -4.68 3.71 -1.42
C ALA A 91 -5.77 2.79 -0.86
N ASP A 92 -5.43 1.90 0.06
CA ASP A 92 -6.42 1.07 0.75
C ASP A 92 -7.38 1.92 1.59
N TYR A 93 -6.87 2.94 2.28
CA TYR A 93 -7.73 3.90 2.99
C TYR A 93 -8.68 4.62 2.03
N ALA A 94 -8.19 5.11 0.89
CA ALA A 94 -9.02 5.74 -0.14
C ALA A 94 -10.12 4.80 -0.64
N ARG A 95 -9.81 3.52 -0.85
CA ARG A 95 -10.76 2.49 -1.27
C ARG A 95 -11.86 2.28 -0.24
N TYR A 96 -11.51 2.10 1.02
CA TYR A 96 -12.50 1.89 2.09
C TYR A 96 -13.35 3.15 2.35
N LYS A 97 -12.74 4.34 2.30
CA LYS A 97 -13.47 5.60 2.40
C LYS A 97 -14.47 5.75 1.25
N ALA A 98 -14.06 5.45 0.02
CA ALA A 98 -14.94 5.50 -1.13
C ALA A 98 -16.16 4.57 -1.00
N ALA A 99 -15.96 3.36 -0.51
CA ALA A 99 -17.04 2.40 -0.25
C ALA A 99 -17.99 2.91 0.85
N SER A 100 -17.45 3.46 1.93
CA SER A 100 -18.24 4.04 3.03
C SER A 100 -19.08 5.23 2.56
N GLU A 101 -18.49 6.17 1.82
CA GLU A 101 -19.19 7.34 1.28
C GLU A 101 -20.28 6.95 0.29
N LYS A 102 -20.01 5.95 -0.57
CA LYS A 102 -21.01 5.40 -1.47
C LYS A 102 -22.21 4.84 -0.70
N THR A 103 -21.94 4.03 0.32
CA THR A 103 -23.00 3.42 1.16
C THR A 103 -23.80 4.49 1.90
N ARG A 104 -23.14 5.55 2.41
CA ARG A 104 -23.80 6.67 3.06
C ARG A 104 -24.76 7.40 2.11
N LYS A 105 -24.28 7.71 0.91
CA LYS A 105 -25.11 8.36 -0.13
C LYS A 105 -26.33 7.51 -0.50
N MET A 106 -26.15 6.20 -0.70
CA MET A 106 -27.25 5.28 -0.98
C MET A 106 -28.27 5.24 0.17
N ALA A 107 -27.81 5.24 1.42
CA ALA A 107 -28.69 5.26 2.58
C ALA A 107 -29.48 6.58 2.70
N GLU A 108 -28.86 7.70 2.37
CA GLU A 108 -29.54 9.02 2.33
C GLU A 108 -30.61 9.05 1.23
N GLU A 109 -30.27 8.57 0.04
CA GLU A 109 -31.19 8.47 -1.09
C GLU A 109 -32.39 7.57 -0.77
N LEU A 110 -32.16 6.40 -0.16
CA LEU A 110 -33.23 5.51 0.26
C LEU A 110 -34.13 6.16 1.33
N ARG A 111 -33.57 6.91 2.28
CA ARG A 111 -34.39 7.61 3.28
C ARG A 111 -35.28 8.67 2.66
N GLU A 112 -34.78 9.41 1.68
CA GLU A 112 -35.58 10.42 0.97
C GLU A 112 -36.69 9.75 0.14
N ASN A 113 -36.38 8.66 -0.57
CA ASN A 113 -37.38 7.89 -1.32
C ASN A 113 -38.48 7.35 -0.41
N VAL A 114 -38.12 6.80 0.78
CA VAL A 114 -39.12 6.34 1.75
C VAL A 114 -40.00 7.49 2.26
N LYS A 115 -39.43 8.66 2.48
CA LYS A 115 -40.16 9.85 2.91
C LYS A 115 -41.17 10.29 1.81
N LEU A 116 -40.76 10.33 0.56
CA LEU A 116 -41.62 10.68 -0.57
C LEU A 116 -42.77 9.68 -0.71
N LEU A 117 -42.47 8.37 -0.62
CA LEU A 117 -43.51 7.34 -0.68
C LEU A 117 -44.53 7.45 0.47
N ARG A 118 -44.09 7.77 1.69
CA ARG A 118 -45.00 8.00 2.82
C ARG A 118 -45.93 9.21 2.57
N GLN A 119 -45.38 10.30 2.02
CA GLN A 119 -46.19 11.48 1.66
C GLN A 119 -47.24 11.16 0.60
N GLU A 120 -46.88 10.34 -0.40
CA GLU A 120 -47.80 9.91 -1.44
C GLU A 120 -48.94 9.03 -0.87
N VAL A 121 -48.60 8.06 0.00
CA VAL A 121 -49.59 7.22 0.68
C VAL A 121 -50.53 8.06 1.54
N ASP A 122 -50.01 9.03 2.29
CA ASP A 122 -50.79 9.93 3.11
C ASP A 122 -51.74 10.81 2.26
N HIS A 123 -51.30 11.23 1.09
CA HIS A 123 -52.11 11.99 0.15
C HIS A 123 -53.25 11.12 -0.42
N LEU A 124 -52.95 9.90 -0.85
CA LEU A 124 -53.96 8.98 -1.39
C LEU A 124 -54.97 8.53 -0.33
N SER A 125 -54.57 8.40 0.92
CA SER A 125 -55.46 7.99 2.03
C SER A 125 -56.49 9.06 2.42
N LYS A 126 -56.29 10.31 2.01
CA LYS A 126 -57.17 11.47 2.29
C LYS A 126 -58.17 11.80 1.16
N GLN A 127 -58.04 11.09 0.05
CA GLN A 127 -58.99 11.15 -1.08
C GLN A 127 -60.12 10.15 -0.92
#